data_e4e0b01509fb90f229dcb99fbd3ffa8b
#
_entry.id   e4e0b01509fb90f229dcb99fbd3ffa8b
#
_cell.length_a   1.000
_cell.length_b   1.000
_cell.length_c   1.000
_cell.angle_alpha   90.00
_cell.angle_beta   90.00
_cell.angle_gamma   90.00
#
_symmetry.space_group_name_H-M   'P 1'
#
loop_
_entity.id
_entity.type
_entity.pdbx_description
1 polymer ?
#
loop_
_entity_poly.entity_id
_entity_poly.type
_entity_poly.pdbx_seq_one_letter_code
_entity_poly.pdbx_strand_id
1 'polypeptide(L)'
;MKRTHYCGAIRKEHMGQTATLCGWVQNRRDMGGVIFLDVKDREGVAQVVCNMQFLPPEDFHHAETLHMQSVIQVEGEIRHRDEETYNPRLATGEVELLAKRLVVLSEAQPLPYSMDEDAKVREELRLKYRYLDLRRPQLQKALRFRHQVQMAAEKYLNCLLYTSPSPRD
;
A
#
# COMPACT_ATOMS: atom_id res chain seq x y z
N MET A 1 -15.00 -3.29 7.32
CA MET A 1 -14.49 -4.67 7.12
C MET A 1 -13.03 -4.76 7.54
N LYS A 2 -12.53 -5.96 7.89
CA LYS A 2 -11.11 -6.15 8.22
C LYS A 2 -10.35 -6.54 6.94
N ARG A 3 -9.14 -6.01 6.74
CA ARG A 3 -8.22 -6.46 5.71
C ARG A 3 -7.91 -7.94 5.88
N THR A 4 -7.91 -8.72 4.79
CA THR A 4 -7.53 -10.14 4.79
C THR A 4 -6.04 -10.31 4.48
N HIS A 5 -5.52 -9.56 3.52
CA HIS A 5 -4.14 -9.63 3.06
C HIS A 5 -3.49 -8.25 3.00
N TYR A 6 -2.16 -8.20 3.15
CA TYR A 6 -1.39 -7.01 2.79
C TYR A 6 -1.20 -6.93 1.28
N CYS A 7 -1.14 -5.70 0.74
CA CYS A 7 -0.96 -5.49 -0.70
C CYS A 7 0.29 -6.19 -1.23
N GLY A 8 1.41 -6.06 -0.53
CA GLY A 8 2.66 -6.70 -0.93
C GLY A 8 2.74 -8.20 -0.66
N ALA A 9 1.73 -8.82 -0.03
CA ALA A 9 1.76 -10.22 0.36
C ALA A 9 0.99 -11.17 -0.57
N ILE A 10 0.19 -10.64 -1.50
CA ILE A 10 -0.55 -11.49 -2.45
C ILE A 10 0.41 -12.18 -3.42
N ARG A 11 0.13 -13.45 -3.74
CA ARG A 11 0.96 -14.30 -4.61
C ARG A 11 0.06 -15.22 -5.44
N LYS A 12 0.65 -15.96 -6.38
CA LYS A 12 -0.02 -16.98 -7.22
C LYS A 12 -0.86 -17.99 -6.42
N GLU A 13 -0.40 -18.37 -5.25
CA GLU A 13 -1.09 -19.33 -4.37
C GLU A 13 -2.44 -18.84 -3.83
N HIS A 14 -2.68 -17.52 -3.92
CA HIS A 14 -3.94 -16.89 -3.51
C HIS A 14 -4.93 -16.72 -4.68
N MET A 15 -4.59 -17.20 -5.88
CA MET A 15 -5.47 -17.06 -7.05
C MET A 15 -6.83 -17.72 -6.81
N GLY A 16 -7.89 -17.07 -7.31
CA GLY A 16 -9.27 -17.51 -7.11
C GLY A 16 -9.85 -17.19 -5.72
N GLN A 17 -9.03 -16.71 -4.78
CA GLN A 17 -9.51 -16.32 -3.46
C GLN A 17 -10.05 -14.88 -3.50
N THR A 18 -11.09 -14.65 -2.68
CA THR A 18 -11.55 -13.28 -2.41
C THR A 18 -10.66 -12.64 -1.35
N ALA A 19 -10.12 -11.47 -1.66
CA ALA A 19 -9.27 -10.71 -0.75
C ALA A 19 -9.81 -9.31 -0.52
N THR A 20 -9.60 -8.81 0.70
CA THR A 20 -9.83 -7.40 1.07
C THR A 20 -8.48 -6.74 1.32
N LEU A 21 -8.13 -5.79 0.49
CA LEU A 21 -6.92 -4.97 0.60
C LEU A 21 -7.27 -3.59 1.12
N CYS A 22 -6.35 -2.99 1.89
CA CYS A 22 -6.45 -1.59 2.33
C CYS A 22 -5.09 -0.93 2.13
N GLY A 23 -5.08 0.25 1.53
CA GLY A 23 -3.84 0.96 1.28
C GLY A 23 -4.05 2.36 0.72
N TRP A 24 -2.92 2.98 0.37
CA TRP A 24 -2.87 4.28 -0.30
C TRP A 24 -2.81 4.09 -1.81
N VAL A 25 -3.56 4.88 -2.55
CA VAL A 25 -3.48 4.93 -4.02
C VAL A 25 -2.15 5.59 -4.39
N GLN A 26 -1.24 4.82 -4.97
CA GLN A 26 0.06 5.29 -5.43
C GLN A 26 -0.01 5.84 -6.85
N ASN A 27 -0.67 5.10 -7.75
CA ASN A 27 -0.90 5.51 -9.13
C ASN A 27 -2.32 5.15 -9.56
N ARG A 28 -2.85 5.92 -10.50
CA ARG A 28 -4.11 5.66 -11.17
C ARG A 28 -3.92 5.81 -12.69
N ARG A 29 -4.40 4.81 -13.42
CA ARG A 29 -4.37 4.81 -14.90
C ARG A 29 -5.76 4.46 -15.39
N ASP A 30 -6.36 5.38 -16.13
CA ASP A 30 -7.67 5.21 -16.75
C ASP A 30 -7.50 4.82 -18.22
N MET A 31 -8.13 3.71 -18.61
CA MET A 31 -8.06 3.16 -19.97
C MET A 31 -9.44 3.11 -20.64
N GLY A 32 -10.38 3.94 -20.19
CA GLY A 32 -11.72 4.00 -20.77
C GLY A 32 -12.58 2.79 -20.43
N GLY A 33 -13.19 2.78 -19.25
CA GLY A 33 -14.02 1.67 -18.75
C GLY A 33 -13.28 0.65 -17.88
N VAL A 34 -11.95 0.73 -17.82
CA VAL A 34 -11.11 -0.03 -16.89
C VAL A 34 -10.09 0.93 -16.25
N ILE A 35 -10.08 0.96 -14.93
CA ILE A 35 -9.15 1.78 -14.14
C ILE A 35 -8.20 0.85 -13.38
N PHE A 36 -6.91 1.09 -13.55
CA PHE A 36 -5.85 0.40 -12.81
C PHE A 36 -5.39 1.29 -11.67
N LEU A 37 -5.45 0.75 -10.45
CA LEU A 37 -4.98 1.39 -9.23
C LEU A 37 -3.79 0.61 -8.67
N ASP A 38 -2.65 1.28 -8.50
CA ASP A 38 -1.55 0.73 -7.71
C ASP A 38 -1.79 1.09 -6.25
N VAL A 39 -2.18 0.11 -5.45
CA VAL A 39 -2.50 0.28 -4.03
C VAL A 39 -1.32 -0.18 -3.19
N LYS A 40 -0.79 0.74 -2.39
CA LYS A 40 0.40 0.52 -1.56
C LYS A 40 0.04 0.44 -0.09
N ASP A 41 0.66 -0.51 0.59
CA ASP A 41 0.70 -0.54 2.04
C ASP A 41 2.15 -0.68 2.56
N ARG A 42 2.32 -1.06 3.82
CA ARG A 42 3.66 -1.24 4.41
C ARG A 42 4.44 -2.43 3.86
N GLU A 43 3.77 -3.43 3.27
CA GLU A 43 4.40 -4.66 2.75
C GLU A 43 4.73 -4.55 1.26
N GLY A 44 4.11 -3.63 0.54
CA GLY A 44 4.37 -3.42 -0.88
C GLY A 44 3.19 -2.86 -1.65
N VAL A 45 3.16 -3.15 -2.93
CA VAL A 45 2.16 -2.64 -3.88
C VAL A 45 1.40 -3.80 -4.50
N ALA A 46 0.08 -3.65 -4.64
CA ALA A 46 -0.77 -4.52 -5.42
C ALA A 46 -1.46 -3.72 -6.53
N GLN A 47 -1.58 -4.29 -7.72
CA GLN A 47 -2.45 -3.75 -8.74
C GLN A 47 -3.89 -4.17 -8.49
N VAL A 48 -4.79 -3.20 -8.54
CA VAL A 48 -6.24 -3.39 -8.47
C VAL A 48 -6.84 -2.99 -9.80
N VAL A 49 -7.70 -3.82 -10.36
CA VAL A 49 -8.42 -3.59 -11.60
C VAL A 49 -9.87 -3.26 -11.28
N CYS A 50 -10.27 -2.03 -11.54
CA CYS A 50 -11.64 -1.57 -11.45
C CYS A 50 -12.25 -1.61 -12.87
N ASN A 51 -13.12 -2.56 -13.12
CA ASN A 51 -13.79 -2.71 -14.41
C ASN A 51 -15.28 -2.37 -14.23
N MET A 52 -15.80 -1.49 -15.08
CA MET A 52 -17.20 -1.03 -15.08
C MET A 52 -18.20 -2.19 -15.16
N GLN A 53 -17.81 -3.33 -15.73
CA GLN A 53 -18.71 -4.50 -15.84
C GLN A 53 -18.88 -5.28 -14.53
N PHE A 54 -17.91 -5.19 -13.61
CA PHE A 54 -17.88 -5.99 -12.40
C PHE A 54 -18.02 -5.17 -11.12
N LEU A 55 -17.72 -3.87 -11.21
CA LEU A 55 -17.76 -2.95 -10.08
C LEU A 55 -19.09 -2.16 -10.12
N PRO A 56 -19.79 -1.94 -8.99
CA PRO A 56 -20.94 -1.06 -8.94
C PRO A 56 -20.63 0.33 -9.51
N PRO A 57 -21.58 0.98 -10.22
CA PRO A 57 -21.34 2.29 -10.86
C PRO A 57 -20.86 3.37 -9.89
N GLU A 58 -21.37 3.37 -8.66
CA GLU A 58 -20.94 4.32 -7.61
C GLU A 58 -19.47 4.12 -7.23
N ASP A 59 -19.07 2.85 -7.03
CA ASP A 59 -17.69 2.50 -6.68
C ASP A 59 -16.74 2.77 -7.86
N PHE A 60 -17.21 2.58 -9.10
CA PHE A 60 -16.44 2.92 -10.30
C PHE A 60 -16.24 4.43 -10.41
N HIS A 61 -17.28 5.23 -10.17
CA HIS A 61 -17.17 6.69 -10.13
C HIS A 61 -16.20 7.16 -9.04
N HIS A 62 -16.19 6.51 -7.88
CA HIS A 62 -15.16 6.78 -6.88
C HIS A 62 -13.76 6.51 -7.41
N ALA A 63 -13.54 5.39 -8.11
CA ALA A 63 -12.24 5.09 -8.70
C ALA A 63 -11.79 6.12 -9.75
N GLU A 64 -12.72 6.72 -10.51
CA GLU A 64 -12.44 7.80 -11.49
C GLU A 64 -11.96 9.09 -10.82
N THR A 65 -12.51 9.42 -9.64
CA THR A 65 -12.24 10.70 -8.96
C THR A 65 -11.13 10.64 -7.92
N LEU A 66 -10.58 9.44 -7.65
CA LEU A 66 -9.55 9.24 -6.62
C LEU A 66 -8.30 10.08 -6.88
N HIS A 67 -7.90 10.80 -5.85
CA HIS A 67 -6.59 11.45 -5.80
C HIS A 67 -5.51 10.49 -5.30
N MET A 68 -4.26 10.72 -5.74
CA MET A 68 -3.10 9.98 -5.22
C MET A 68 -3.00 10.14 -3.69
N GLN A 69 -2.59 9.08 -3.01
CA GLN A 69 -2.49 9.00 -1.55
C GLN A 69 -3.84 8.98 -0.81
N SER A 70 -4.98 8.94 -1.51
CA SER A 70 -6.25 8.58 -0.89
C SER A 70 -6.17 7.18 -0.29
N VAL A 71 -6.88 6.96 0.81
CA VAL A 71 -6.94 5.65 1.48
C VAL A 71 -8.18 4.93 1.00
N ILE A 72 -8.00 3.74 0.46
CA ILE A 72 -9.08 2.90 -0.02
C ILE A 72 -9.07 1.52 0.61
N GLN A 73 -10.24 0.93 0.65
CA GLN A 73 -10.44 -0.49 0.89
C GLN A 73 -11.08 -1.09 -0.34
N VAL A 74 -10.48 -2.16 -0.86
CA VAL A 74 -10.99 -2.86 -2.03
C VAL A 74 -11.18 -4.33 -1.70
N GLU A 75 -12.35 -4.85 -2.02
CA GLU A 75 -12.66 -6.28 -1.98
C GLU A 75 -12.80 -6.79 -3.40
N GLY A 76 -12.18 -7.93 -3.68
CA GLY A 76 -12.19 -8.50 -5.01
C GLY A 76 -11.56 -9.88 -5.05
N GLU A 77 -11.43 -10.40 -6.26
CA GLU A 77 -10.86 -11.70 -6.54
C GLU A 77 -9.42 -11.55 -7.07
N ILE A 78 -8.51 -12.34 -6.51
CA ILE A 78 -7.12 -12.37 -6.96
C ILE A 78 -7.05 -13.19 -8.25
N ARG A 79 -6.53 -12.59 -9.31
CA ARG A 79 -6.38 -13.20 -10.63
C ARG A 79 -4.94 -13.13 -11.12
N HIS A 80 -4.63 -13.98 -12.10
CA HIS A 80 -3.39 -13.89 -12.84
C HIS A 80 -3.42 -12.64 -13.74
N ARG A 81 -2.30 -11.93 -13.83
CA ARG A 81 -2.12 -10.88 -14.85
C ARG A 81 -1.77 -11.52 -16.19
N ASP A 82 -2.23 -10.91 -17.25
CA ASP A 82 -1.83 -11.32 -18.60
C ASP A 82 -0.31 -11.17 -18.76
N GLU A 83 0.30 -12.06 -19.53
CA GLU A 83 1.75 -12.07 -19.75
C GLU A 83 2.28 -10.74 -20.27
N GLU A 84 1.49 -10.04 -21.09
CA GLU A 84 1.83 -8.71 -21.63
C GLU A 84 1.85 -7.61 -20.56
N THR A 85 1.11 -7.81 -19.45
CA THR A 85 0.98 -6.83 -18.35
C THR A 85 1.82 -7.21 -17.13
N TYR A 86 2.55 -8.32 -17.18
CA TYR A 86 3.43 -8.76 -16.11
C TYR A 86 4.48 -7.71 -15.77
N ASN A 87 4.66 -7.45 -14.48
CA ASN A 87 5.65 -6.49 -14.00
C ASN A 87 6.71 -7.15 -13.09
N PRO A 88 7.89 -7.50 -13.63
CA PRO A 88 8.94 -8.18 -12.87
C PRO A 88 9.55 -7.33 -11.74
N ARG A 89 9.28 -6.02 -11.74
CA ARG A 89 9.78 -5.11 -10.68
C ARG A 89 8.97 -5.19 -9.38
N LEU A 90 7.78 -5.76 -9.44
CA LEU A 90 6.89 -5.91 -8.29
C LEU A 90 6.87 -7.38 -7.85
N ALA A 91 7.01 -7.62 -6.55
CA ALA A 91 6.88 -8.96 -5.98
C ALA A 91 5.48 -9.57 -6.19
N THR A 92 4.48 -8.73 -6.47
CA THR A 92 3.08 -9.07 -6.79
C THR A 92 2.79 -8.98 -8.28
N GLY A 93 3.80 -8.81 -9.12
CA GLY A 93 3.65 -8.49 -10.54
C GLY A 93 2.97 -9.55 -11.40
N GLU A 94 2.82 -10.76 -10.90
CA GLU A 94 2.13 -11.87 -11.57
C GLU A 94 0.63 -11.92 -11.29
N VAL A 95 0.17 -11.21 -10.25
CA VAL A 95 -1.22 -11.23 -9.80
C VAL A 95 -1.80 -9.83 -9.70
N GLU A 96 -3.11 -9.75 -9.79
CA GLU A 96 -3.88 -8.53 -9.61
C GLU A 96 -5.18 -8.82 -8.87
N LEU A 97 -5.78 -7.80 -8.27
CA LEU A 97 -7.08 -7.89 -7.64
C LEU A 97 -8.15 -7.32 -8.56
N LEU A 98 -9.07 -8.15 -9.06
CA LEU A 98 -10.28 -7.67 -9.72
C LEU A 98 -11.26 -7.16 -8.69
N ALA A 99 -11.48 -5.85 -8.65
CA ALA A 99 -12.37 -5.21 -7.70
C ALA A 99 -13.84 -5.59 -7.94
N LYS A 100 -14.51 -6.01 -6.88
CA LYS A 100 -15.97 -6.22 -6.80
C LYS A 100 -16.64 -5.15 -5.94
N ARG A 101 -15.88 -4.51 -5.05
CA ARG A 101 -16.31 -3.40 -4.20
C ARG A 101 -15.14 -2.49 -3.87
N LEU A 102 -15.37 -1.18 -3.88
CA LEU A 102 -14.39 -0.16 -3.52
C LEU A 102 -15.02 0.81 -2.54
N VAL A 103 -14.34 1.06 -1.43
CA VAL A 103 -14.75 2.02 -0.42
C VAL A 103 -13.63 3.02 -0.19
N VAL A 104 -13.92 4.30 -0.32
CA VAL A 104 -12.98 5.38 0.01
C VAL A 104 -13.04 5.61 1.51
N LEU A 105 -11.96 5.32 2.21
CA LEU A 105 -11.86 5.50 3.67
C LEU A 105 -11.45 6.92 4.03
N SER A 106 -10.62 7.55 3.19
CA SER A 106 -10.19 8.93 3.36
C SER A 106 -9.69 9.48 2.02
N GLU A 107 -10.24 10.59 1.61
CA GLU A 107 -9.79 11.31 0.43
C GLU A 107 -8.54 12.14 0.75
N ALA A 108 -7.61 12.14 -0.20
CA ALA A 108 -6.43 12.98 -0.11
C ALA A 108 -6.65 14.29 -0.86
N GLN A 109 -6.09 15.36 -0.33
CA GLN A 109 -5.94 16.62 -1.07
C GLN A 109 -4.76 16.53 -2.04
N PRO A 110 -4.63 17.43 -3.01
CA PRO A 110 -3.46 17.51 -3.88
C PRO A 110 -2.16 17.49 -3.09
N LEU A 111 -1.21 16.66 -3.51
CA LEU A 111 0.04 16.48 -2.79
C LEU A 111 0.90 17.75 -2.86
N PRO A 112 1.54 18.14 -1.76
CA PRO A 112 2.42 19.31 -1.74
C PRO A 112 3.74 19.10 -2.48
N TYR A 113 4.10 17.83 -2.78
CA TYR A 113 5.29 17.43 -3.53
C TYR A 113 5.13 16.02 -4.09
N SER A 114 5.97 15.66 -5.08
CA SER A 114 5.99 14.31 -5.64
C SER A 114 6.47 13.28 -4.61
N MET A 115 5.81 12.13 -4.59
CA MET A 115 6.17 10.97 -3.76
C MET A 115 7.23 10.07 -4.42
N ASP A 116 7.69 10.41 -5.61
CA ASP A 116 8.72 9.65 -6.32
C ASP A 116 10.03 9.61 -5.52
N GLU A 117 10.72 8.48 -5.58
CA GLU A 117 11.95 8.28 -4.80
C GLU A 117 13.05 9.28 -5.15
N ASP A 118 13.13 9.64 -6.44
CA ASP A 118 14.15 10.55 -6.97
C ASP A 118 13.79 12.03 -6.83
N ALA A 119 12.59 12.35 -6.36
CA ALA A 119 12.15 13.73 -6.21
C ALA A 119 12.99 14.47 -5.16
N LYS A 120 13.70 15.51 -5.61
CA LYS A 120 14.45 16.43 -4.74
C LYS A 120 13.49 17.37 -4.04
N VAL A 121 13.09 17.05 -2.83
CA VAL A 121 12.18 17.85 -2.02
C VAL A 121 12.98 18.55 -0.92
N ARG A 122 12.73 19.86 -0.71
CA ARG A 122 13.36 20.64 0.35
C ARG A 122 13.06 20.05 1.72
N GLU A 123 14.05 20.05 2.60
CA GLU A 123 13.95 19.45 3.93
C GLU A 123 12.82 20.06 4.76
N GLU A 124 12.64 21.38 4.72
CA GLU A 124 11.57 22.08 5.41
C GLU A 124 10.17 21.53 5.04
N LEU A 125 9.95 21.29 3.73
CA LEU A 125 8.69 20.76 3.24
C LEU A 125 8.49 19.31 3.67
N ARG A 126 9.56 18.50 3.70
CA ARG A 126 9.55 17.13 4.19
C ARG A 126 9.25 17.06 5.69
N LEU A 127 9.80 17.98 6.47
CA LEU A 127 9.53 18.08 7.90
C LEU A 127 8.09 18.54 8.17
N LYS A 128 7.60 19.52 7.42
CA LYS A 128 6.21 20.00 7.55
C LYS A 128 5.19 18.90 7.25
N TYR A 129 5.43 18.09 6.21
CA TYR A 129 4.55 16.98 5.81
C TYR A 129 5.20 15.63 6.13
N ARG A 130 5.73 15.49 7.33
CA ARG A 130 6.50 14.31 7.76
C ARG A 130 5.75 13.01 7.57
N TYR A 131 4.44 12.98 7.76
CA TYR A 131 3.59 11.82 7.56
C TYR A 131 3.58 11.31 6.11
N LEU A 132 3.74 12.18 5.10
CA LEU A 132 3.93 11.78 3.70
C LEU A 132 5.35 11.25 3.48
N ASP A 133 6.36 11.95 3.98
CA ASP A 133 7.75 11.56 3.84
C ASP A 133 8.00 10.15 4.42
N LEU A 134 7.39 9.83 5.56
CA LEU A 134 7.46 8.50 6.17
C LEU A 134 6.83 7.37 5.33
N ARG A 135 6.04 7.68 4.31
CA ARG A 135 5.52 6.70 3.35
C ARG A 135 6.50 6.39 2.23
N ARG A 136 7.61 7.14 2.10
CA ARG A 136 8.64 6.88 1.09
C ARG A 136 9.37 5.58 1.41
N PRO A 137 9.68 4.73 0.40
CA PRO A 137 10.25 3.40 0.60
C PRO A 137 11.54 3.40 1.41
N GLN A 138 12.43 4.36 1.14
CA GLN A 138 13.72 4.47 1.84
C GLN A 138 13.54 4.67 3.36
N LEU A 139 12.64 5.58 3.77
CA LEU A 139 12.39 5.84 5.18
C LEU A 139 11.64 4.69 5.85
N GLN A 140 10.68 4.07 5.15
CA GLN A 140 10.02 2.87 5.66
C GLN A 140 11.02 1.75 5.90
N LYS A 141 11.94 1.51 4.97
CA LYS A 141 13.00 0.50 5.11
C LYS A 141 13.90 0.80 6.30
N ALA A 142 14.32 2.05 6.48
CA ALA A 142 15.16 2.47 7.60
C ALA A 142 14.44 2.28 8.95
N LEU A 143 13.17 2.68 9.05
CA LEU A 143 12.39 2.51 10.29
C LEU A 143 12.15 1.03 10.62
N ARG A 144 11.86 0.20 9.63
CA ARG A 144 11.71 -1.25 9.82
C ARG A 144 13.01 -1.88 10.29
N PHE A 145 14.13 -1.52 9.67
CA PHE A 145 15.45 -2.02 10.08
C PHE A 145 15.76 -1.62 11.53
N ARG A 146 15.56 -0.35 11.87
CA ARG A 146 15.72 0.13 13.26
C ARG A 146 14.87 -0.67 14.25
N HIS A 147 13.61 -0.90 13.93
CA HIS A 147 12.71 -1.70 14.77
C HIS A 147 13.21 -3.14 14.92
N GLN A 148 13.69 -3.78 13.86
CA GLN A 148 14.24 -5.13 13.92
C GLN A 148 15.47 -5.22 14.83
N VAL A 149 16.37 -4.25 14.73
CA VAL A 149 17.56 -4.15 15.61
C VAL A 149 17.13 -3.99 17.08
N GLN A 150 16.20 -3.08 17.34
CA GLN A 150 15.69 -2.85 18.69
C GLN A 150 15.06 -4.12 19.27
N MET A 151 14.17 -4.77 18.51
CA MET A 151 13.52 -6.03 18.94
C MET A 151 14.53 -7.16 19.18
N ALA A 152 15.60 -7.25 18.38
CA ALA A 152 16.65 -8.23 18.60
C ALA A 152 17.42 -7.96 19.90
N ALA A 153 17.75 -6.70 20.18
CA ALA A 153 18.40 -6.30 21.41
C ALA A 153 17.50 -6.58 22.64
N GLU A 154 16.23 -6.19 22.57
CA GLU A 154 15.27 -6.44 23.66
C GLU A 154 15.10 -7.94 23.94
N LYS A 155 14.97 -8.76 22.91
CA LYS A 155 14.88 -10.23 23.06
C LYS A 155 16.13 -10.82 23.72
N TYR A 156 17.31 -10.33 23.34
CA TYR A 156 18.57 -10.76 23.93
C TYR A 156 18.67 -10.38 25.40
N LEU A 157 18.38 -9.11 25.73
CA LEU A 157 18.39 -8.62 27.12
C LEU A 157 17.36 -9.34 27.99
N ASN A 158 16.16 -9.56 27.48
CA ASN A 158 15.12 -10.33 28.18
C ASN A 158 15.57 -11.78 28.44
N CYS A 159 16.28 -12.41 27.52
CA CYS A 159 16.84 -13.75 27.71
C CYS A 159 17.88 -13.77 28.84
N LEU A 160 18.63 -12.67 29.03
CA LEU A 160 19.59 -12.52 30.11
C LEU A 160 18.99 -11.98 31.41
N LEU A 161 17.66 -11.82 31.48
CA LEU A 161 16.91 -11.22 32.60
C LEU A 161 17.30 -9.76 32.92
N TYR A 162 17.95 -9.07 31.97
CA TYR A 162 18.16 -7.63 32.08
C TYR A 162 16.88 -6.91 31.65
N THR A 163 16.27 -6.18 32.58
CA THR A 163 15.19 -5.24 32.26
C THR A 163 15.78 -3.85 32.04
N SER A 164 15.28 -3.13 31.05
CA SER A 164 15.65 -1.72 30.91
C SER A 164 15.14 -0.96 32.14
N PRO A 165 15.99 -0.11 32.77
CA PRO A 165 15.55 0.68 33.93
C PRO A 165 14.38 1.57 33.52
N SER A 166 13.33 1.56 34.33
CA SER A 166 12.23 2.50 34.19
C SER A 166 12.71 3.92 34.46
N PRO A 167 12.29 4.94 33.70
CA PRO A 167 12.62 6.34 34.03
C PRO A 167 12.10 6.79 35.39
N ARG A 168 11.39 5.93 36.10
CA ARG A 168 10.83 6.19 37.47
C ARG A 168 11.56 5.45 38.60
N ASP A 169 12.52 4.62 38.26
CA ASP A 169 13.44 3.96 39.17
C ASP A 169 14.70 4.82 39.32
#